data_50d955890011056da745555f5c844cdd
#
_entry.id   50d955890011056da745555f5c844cdd
#
_cell.length_a   1.000
_cell.length_b   1.000
_cell.length_c   1.000
_cell.angle_alpha   90.00
_cell.angle_beta   90.00
_cell.angle_gamma   90.00
#
_symmetry.space_group_name_H-M   'P 1'
#
loop_
_entity.id
_entity.type
_entity.pdbx_description
1 polymer ?
#
loop_
_entity_poly.entity_id
_entity_poly.type
_entity_poly.pdbx_seq_one_letter_code
_entity_poly.pdbx_strand_id
1 'polypeptide(L)'
;MIKSIRISVASALLVMSSGSIAIENSLGVKDLPKLTQESQHVASAKRISSQFLRAHYKPIDLDDELSVKIFDRFIRSLDFNRNVFSAEDIQGFAKYRTKFDDAIERGNLSVAYEIYQLNMQRRAERYEYALTLLDKEFNFELANDKFIYDREEAAWAKDSNELDELWRQRVKYDALNLKLADKDWAKTQELLTKRYNRAIKRLTQTSSEDVFQMVMNSFARSIEAHTSYLSPRNAERIQMEMNLSFEGI
;
A
#
# COMPACT_ATOMS: atom_id res chain seq x y z
N MET A 1 32.96 -61.69 54.54
CA MET A 1 32.65 -60.26 54.56
C MET A 1 32.64 -59.75 53.11
N ILE A 2 31.45 -59.71 52.47
CA ILE A 2 31.31 -59.27 51.10
C ILE A 2 30.65 -57.87 51.15
N LYS A 3 31.37 -56.85 50.73
CA LYS A 3 30.85 -55.49 50.59
C LYS A 3 30.12 -55.33 49.26
N SER A 4 28.81 -55.14 49.29
CA SER A 4 27.98 -54.82 48.17
C SER A 4 28.11 -53.31 47.81
N ILE A 5 28.53 -53.02 46.56
CA ILE A 5 28.56 -51.67 45.98
C ILE A 5 27.20 -51.40 45.38
N ARG A 6 26.49 -50.38 45.89
CA ARG A 6 25.26 -49.87 45.28
C ARG A 6 25.63 -48.81 44.22
N ILE A 7 25.33 -49.09 42.94
CA ILE A 7 25.42 -48.15 41.85
C ILE A 7 24.09 -47.39 41.76
N SER A 8 24.12 -46.11 42.08
CA SER A 8 22.95 -45.24 41.86
C SER A 8 22.99 -44.73 40.43
N VAL A 9 22.00 -45.15 39.64
CA VAL A 9 21.77 -44.64 38.28
C VAL A 9 20.95 -43.36 38.42
N ALA A 10 21.57 -42.19 38.15
CA ALA A 10 20.86 -40.94 38.04
C ALA A 10 20.25 -40.79 36.64
N SER A 11 18.93 -40.94 36.58
CA SER A 11 18.18 -40.66 35.34
C SER A 11 18.09 -39.16 35.10
N ALA A 12 18.81 -38.66 34.13
CA ALA A 12 18.66 -37.27 33.66
C ALA A 12 17.39 -37.19 32.78
N LEU A 13 16.34 -36.57 33.29
CA LEU A 13 15.19 -36.19 32.52
C LEU A 13 15.60 -35.01 31.60
N LEU A 14 15.69 -35.30 30.27
CA LEU A 14 15.81 -34.30 29.24
C LEU A 14 14.42 -33.68 29.04
N VAL A 15 14.18 -32.49 29.60
CA VAL A 15 12.99 -31.69 29.31
C VAL A 15 13.18 -31.08 27.92
N MET A 16 12.62 -31.72 26.88
CA MET A 16 12.45 -31.09 25.57
C MET A 16 11.39 -29.99 25.72
N SER A 17 11.83 -28.75 25.85
CA SER A 17 10.96 -27.60 25.66
C SER A 17 10.57 -27.54 24.18
N SER A 18 9.42 -28.10 23.84
CA SER A 18 8.74 -27.82 22.59
C SER A 18 8.35 -26.33 22.60
N GLY A 19 9.22 -25.51 22.04
CA GLY A 19 8.87 -24.13 21.73
C GLY A 19 7.68 -24.16 20.76
N SER A 20 6.49 -23.91 21.27
CA SER A 20 5.34 -23.59 20.46
C SER A 20 5.69 -22.32 19.68
N ILE A 21 6.07 -22.47 18.42
CA ILE A 21 6.08 -21.33 17.48
C ILE A 21 4.62 -20.92 17.41
N ALA A 22 4.28 -19.84 18.09
CA ALA A 22 3.00 -19.18 17.90
C ALA A 22 2.94 -18.87 16.40
N ILE A 23 2.06 -19.55 15.68
CA ILE A 23 1.67 -19.17 14.32
C ILE A 23 0.97 -17.83 14.51
N GLU A 24 1.75 -16.76 14.43
CA GLU A 24 1.21 -15.40 14.32
C GLU A 24 0.32 -15.46 13.07
N ASN A 25 -1.01 -15.35 13.25
CA ASN A 25 -1.96 -15.31 12.14
C ASN A 25 -1.49 -14.23 11.16
N SER A 26 -0.89 -14.64 10.06
CA SER A 26 -0.42 -13.72 9.05
C SER A 26 -1.63 -12.98 8.47
N LEU A 27 -1.64 -11.66 8.61
CA LEU A 27 -2.64 -10.82 7.96
C LEU A 27 -2.50 -10.94 6.44
N GLY A 28 -3.62 -10.82 5.72
CA GLY A 28 -3.65 -10.95 4.28
C GLY A 28 -4.89 -10.33 3.65
N VAL A 29 -5.19 -10.72 2.41
CA VAL A 29 -6.37 -10.22 1.66
C VAL A 29 -7.66 -10.35 2.46
N LYS A 30 -7.85 -11.45 3.20
CA LYS A 30 -9.05 -11.73 4.01
C LYS A 30 -9.28 -10.72 5.15
N ASP A 31 -8.23 -10.04 5.59
CA ASP A 31 -8.25 -9.13 6.73
C ASP A 31 -8.41 -7.66 6.31
N LEU A 32 -8.54 -7.39 5.00
CA LEU A 32 -8.73 -6.05 4.48
C LEU A 32 -10.10 -5.48 4.89
N PRO A 33 -10.15 -4.21 5.34
CA PRO A 33 -11.41 -3.58 5.65
C PRO A 33 -12.25 -3.36 4.38
N LYS A 34 -13.56 -3.47 4.49
CA LYS A 34 -14.48 -3.03 3.44
C LYS A 34 -14.71 -1.53 3.62
N LEU A 35 -14.15 -0.74 2.72
CA LEU A 35 -14.26 0.71 2.77
C LEU A 35 -15.46 1.21 1.96
N THR A 36 -16.23 2.09 2.57
CA THR A 36 -17.38 2.74 1.92
C THR A 36 -17.35 4.23 2.25
N GLN A 37 -17.91 5.02 1.35
CA GLN A 37 -18.05 6.45 1.57
C GLN A 37 -18.97 6.72 2.76
N GLU A 38 -18.55 7.58 3.68
CA GLU A 38 -19.35 8.04 4.82
C GLU A 38 -20.22 9.23 4.44
N SER A 39 -21.33 9.44 5.17
CA SER A 39 -22.26 10.54 4.88
C SER A 39 -21.62 11.92 4.96
N GLN A 40 -20.66 12.12 5.86
CA GLN A 40 -19.90 13.36 5.98
C GLN A 40 -19.04 13.65 4.74
N HIS A 41 -18.54 12.61 4.07
CA HIS A 41 -17.76 12.76 2.84
C HIS A 41 -18.61 13.30 1.67
N VAL A 42 -19.90 12.94 1.62
CA VAL A 42 -20.83 13.48 0.62
C VAL A 42 -20.97 14.99 0.76
N ALA A 43 -21.23 15.47 1.97
CA ALA A 43 -21.36 16.90 2.25
C ALA A 43 -20.04 17.66 2.02
N SER A 44 -18.92 17.05 2.44
CA SER A 44 -17.57 17.65 2.30
C SER A 44 -17.17 17.75 0.83
N ALA A 45 -17.39 16.71 0.00
CA ALA A 45 -17.08 16.76 -1.42
C ALA A 45 -17.83 17.90 -2.12
N LYS A 46 -19.15 18.00 -1.91
CA LYS A 46 -19.98 19.10 -2.46
C LYS A 46 -19.51 20.48 -2.01
N ARG A 47 -19.17 20.62 -0.74
CA ARG A 47 -18.70 21.90 -0.19
C ARG A 47 -17.36 22.31 -0.80
N ILE A 48 -16.41 21.38 -0.89
CA ILE A 48 -15.07 21.62 -1.42
C ILE A 48 -15.16 21.94 -2.91
N SER A 49 -15.87 21.15 -3.72
CA SER A 49 -16.04 21.41 -5.15
C SER A 49 -16.71 22.78 -5.40
N SER A 50 -17.79 23.08 -4.69
CA SER A 50 -18.47 24.38 -4.77
C SER A 50 -17.56 25.55 -4.39
N GLN A 51 -16.67 25.38 -3.40
CA GLN A 51 -15.70 26.40 -2.99
C GLN A 51 -14.70 26.67 -4.11
N PHE A 52 -14.14 25.61 -4.74
CA PHE A 52 -13.23 25.74 -5.86
C PHE A 52 -13.89 26.43 -7.05
N LEU A 53 -15.10 26.00 -7.45
CA LEU A 53 -15.81 26.57 -8.59
C LEU A 53 -16.14 28.06 -8.42
N ARG A 54 -16.38 28.53 -7.18
CA ARG A 54 -16.81 29.91 -6.91
C ARG A 54 -15.69 30.84 -6.56
N ALA A 55 -14.66 30.37 -5.85
CA ALA A 55 -13.65 31.22 -5.22
C ALA A 55 -12.25 31.10 -5.81
N HIS A 56 -12.05 30.20 -6.79
CA HIS A 56 -10.75 30.12 -7.45
C HIS A 56 -10.53 31.34 -8.35
N TYR A 57 -9.28 31.84 -8.38
CA TYR A 57 -8.91 33.04 -9.14
C TYR A 57 -9.03 32.89 -10.66
N LYS A 58 -9.01 31.66 -11.16
CA LYS A 58 -9.33 31.32 -12.55
C LYS A 58 -10.68 30.62 -12.59
N PRO A 59 -11.50 30.90 -13.60
CA PRO A 59 -12.70 30.09 -13.86
C PRO A 59 -12.32 28.62 -14.01
N ILE A 60 -13.09 27.75 -13.38
CA ILE A 60 -12.89 26.29 -13.45
C ILE A 60 -14.21 25.69 -13.91
N ASP A 61 -14.13 24.92 -14.98
CA ASP A 61 -15.23 24.09 -15.43
C ASP A 61 -14.99 22.64 -14.93
N LEU A 62 -15.94 22.12 -14.18
CA LEU A 62 -15.95 20.74 -13.73
C LEU A 62 -16.59 19.90 -14.81
N ASP A 63 -15.81 19.53 -15.79
CA ASP A 63 -16.19 18.86 -17.03
C ASP A 63 -15.42 17.55 -17.25
N ASP A 64 -15.73 16.86 -18.36
CA ASP A 64 -15.07 15.61 -18.75
C ASP A 64 -13.55 15.78 -18.91
N GLU A 65 -13.02 16.95 -19.33
CA GLU A 65 -11.59 17.17 -19.46
C GLU A 65 -10.91 17.20 -18.08
N LEU A 66 -11.49 17.91 -17.12
CA LEU A 66 -11.01 17.93 -15.74
C LEU A 66 -11.19 16.55 -15.08
N SER A 67 -12.31 15.86 -15.37
CA SER A 67 -12.56 14.49 -14.92
C SER A 67 -11.42 13.54 -15.30
N VAL A 68 -10.98 13.58 -16.57
CA VAL A 68 -9.84 12.78 -17.05
C VAL A 68 -8.57 13.07 -16.26
N LYS A 69 -8.26 14.33 -16.01
CA LYS A 69 -7.06 14.72 -15.22
C LYS A 69 -7.14 14.20 -13.77
N ILE A 70 -8.32 14.28 -13.15
CA ILE A 70 -8.57 13.79 -11.80
C ILE A 70 -8.39 12.26 -11.75
N PHE A 71 -9.03 11.56 -12.68
CA PHE A 71 -8.94 10.10 -12.77
C PHE A 71 -7.48 9.65 -12.96
N ASP A 72 -6.77 10.20 -13.95
CA ASP A 72 -5.39 9.82 -14.25
C ASP A 72 -4.48 10.07 -13.03
N ARG A 73 -4.65 11.19 -12.33
CA ARG A 73 -3.94 11.50 -11.09
C ARG A 73 -4.29 10.53 -9.96
N PHE A 74 -5.56 10.16 -9.83
CA PHE A 74 -6.01 9.19 -8.84
C PHE A 74 -5.39 7.81 -9.07
N ILE A 75 -5.44 7.28 -10.29
CA ILE A 75 -4.81 6.01 -10.66
C ILE A 75 -3.29 6.07 -10.42
N ARG A 76 -2.63 7.15 -10.85
CA ARG A 76 -1.19 7.35 -10.62
C ARG A 76 -0.86 7.38 -9.11
N SER A 77 -1.69 7.97 -8.27
CA SER A 77 -1.47 7.98 -6.82
C SER A 77 -1.62 6.60 -6.18
N LEU A 78 -2.43 5.73 -6.78
CA LEU A 78 -2.63 4.36 -6.34
C LEU A 78 -1.51 3.42 -6.81
N ASP A 79 -0.97 3.61 -8.01
CA ASP A 79 0.06 2.74 -8.57
C ASP A 79 1.03 3.50 -9.48
N PHE A 80 1.87 4.33 -8.85
CA PHE A 80 2.84 5.19 -9.54
C PHE A 80 3.78 4.39 -10.45
N ASN A 81 4.28 3.26 -9.99
CA ASN A 81 5.23 2.42 -10.72
C ASN A 81 4.58 1.30 -11.56
N ARG A 82 3.26 1.32 -11.73
CA ARG A 82 2.52 0.35 -12.55
C ARG A 82 2.90 -1.10 -12.26
N ASN A 83 2.89 -1.45 -10.98
CA ASN A 83 3.27 -2.78 -10.50
C ASN A 83 2.26 -3.43 -9.53
N VAL A 84 1.05 -2.85 -9.45
CA VAL A 84 -0.05 -3.34 -8.63
C VAL A 84 -1.23 -3.74 -9.51
N PHE A 85 -1.72 -2.82 -10.36
CA PHE A 85 -2.78 -3.11 -11.30
C PHE A 85 -2.29 -3.83 -12.55
N SER A 86 -3.15 -4.66 -13.14
CA SER A 86 -2.96 -5.21 -14.48
C SER A 86 -3.55 -4.26 -15.55
N ALA A 87 -3.21 -4.51 -16.82
CA ALA A 87 -3.84 -3.83 -17.94
C ALA A 87 -5.36 -4.06 -18.00
N GLU A 88 -5.83 -5.24 -17.58
CA GLU A 88 -7.24 -5.57 -17.47
C GLU A 88 -7.96 -4.73 -16.40
N ASP A 89 -7.34 -4.58 -15.22
CA ASP A 89 -7.88 -3.72 -14.15
C ASP A 89 -8.05 -2.28 -14.67
N ILE A 90 -7.03 -1.73 -15.33
CA ILE A 90 -7.06 -0.37 -15.90
C ILE A 90 -8.11 -0.23 -17.00
N GLN A 91 -8.24 -1.23 -17.88
CA GLN A 91 -9.28 -1.24 -18.91
C GLN A 91 -10.68 -1.27 -18.27
N GLY A 92 -10.85 -2.04 -17.18
CA GLY A 92 -12.10 -2.07 -16.42
C GLY A 92 -12.50 -0.72 -15.83
N PHE A 93 -11.51 0.13 -15.50
CA PHE A 93 -11.72 1.48 -14.97
C PHE A 93 -11.96 2.54 -16.06
N ALA A 94 -11.64 2.29 -17.33
CA ALA A 94 -11.71 3.27 -18.41
C ALA A 94 -13.09 3.93 -18.55
N LYS A 95 -14.16 3.19 -18.28
CA LYS A 95 -15.56 3.69 -18.29
C LYS A 95 -15.84 4.79 -17.26
N TYR A 96 -14.98 4.95 -16.26
CA TYR A 96 -15.12 5.94 -15.18
C TYR A 96 -14.30 7.21 -15.43
N ARG A 97 -13.48 7.22 -16.47
CA ARG A 97 -12.52 8.29 -16.72
C ARG A 97 -13.15 9.66 -16.89
N THR A 98 -14.39 9.71 -17.43
CA THR A 98 -15.20 10.92 -17.60
C THR A 98 -16.37 10.99 -16.61
N LYS A 99 -16.20 10.48 -15.39
CA LYS A 99 -17.26 10.44 -14.36
C LYS A 99 -16.84 11.00 -13.01
N PHE A 100 -15.59 11.41 -12.85
CA PHE A 100 -15.09 11.95 -11.60
C PHE A 100 -15.58 13.36 -11.31
N ASP A 101 -15.82 14.16 -12.35
CA ASP A 101 -16.46 15.47 -12.26
C ASP A 101 -17.87 15.35 -11.65
N ASP A 102 -18.74 14.57 -12.27
CA ASP A 102 -20.08 14.23 -11.80
C ASP A 102 -20.09 13.65 -10.38
N ALA A 103 -19.15 12.72 -10.11
CA ALA A 103 -19.03 12.08 -8.81
C ALA A 103 -18.69 13.10 -7.70
N ILE A 104 -17.78 14.03 -7.97
CA ILE A 104 -17.34 15.07 -7.03
C ILE A 104 -18.45 16.11 -6.85
N GLU A 105 -19.09 16.57 -7.93
CA GLU A 105 -20.17 17.55 -7.86
C GLU A 105 -21.36 17.03 -7.05
N ARG A 106 -21.77 15.78 -7.33
CA ARG A 106 -22.86 15.12 -6.59
C ARG A 106 -22.44 14.61 -5.23
N GLY A 107 -21.14 14.60 -4.93
CA GLY A 107 -20.59 14.05 -3.70
C GLY A 107 -20.71 12.52 -3.62
N ASN A 108 -20.91 11.82 -4.72
CA ASN A 108 -20.98 10.35 -4.77
C ASN A 108 -19.67 9.78 -5.32
N LEU A 109 -18.76 9.43 -4.41
CA LEU A 109 -17.43 8.93 -4.74
C LEU A 109 -17.32 7.39 -4.74
N SER A 110 -18.45 6.67 -4.80
CA SER A 110 -18.49 5.19 -4.72
C SER A 110 -17.53 4.51 -5.67
N VAL A 111 -17.41 5.01 -6.91
CA VAL A 111 -16.46 4.49 -7.92
C VAL A 111 -15.01 4.57 -7.46
N ALA A 112 -14.62 5.68 -6.82
CA ALA A 112 -13.26 5.83 -6.30
C ALA A 112 -12.99 4.83 -5.15
N TYR A 113 -13.98 4.57 -4.31
CA TYR A 113 -13.90 3.55 -3.27
C TYR A 113 -13.78 2.13 -3.85
N GLU A 114 -14.51 1.82 -4.92
CA GLU A 114 -14.39 0.53 -5.63
C GLU A 114 -12.97 0.33 -6.21
N ILE A 115 -12.44 1.34 -6.90
CA ILE A 115 -11.08 1.30 -7.45
C ILE A 115 -10.04 1.16 -6.31
N TYR A 116 -10.21 1.90 -5.22
CA TYR A 116 -9.30 1.83 -4.08
C TYR A 116 -9.36 0.46 -3.39
N GLN A 117 -10.57 -0.10 -3.23
CA GLN A 117 -10.75 -1.43 -2.65
C GLN A 117 -10.01 -2.50 -3.48
N LEU A 118 -10.12 -2.44 -4.81
CA LEU A 118 -9.36 -3.33 -5.69
C LEU A 118 -7.85 -3.11 -5.56
N ASN A 119 -7.40 -1.85 -5.45
CA ASN A 119 -5.97 -1.55 -5.22
C ASN A 119 -5.45 -2.20 -3.93
N MET A 120 -6.20 -2.11 -2.82
CA MET A 120 -5.81 -2.76 -1.57
C MET A 120 -5.70 -4.27 -1.73
N GLN A 121 -6.69 -4.89 -2.39
CA GLN A 121 -6.68 -6.33 -2.67
C GLN A 121 -5.44 -6.71 -3.49
N ARG A 122 -5.21 -6.04 -4.63
CA ARG A 122 -4.05 -6.29 -5.49
C ARG A 122 -2.72 -6.11 -4.75
N ARG A 123 -2.60 -5.08 -3.91
CA ARG A 123 -1.40 -4.87 -3.07
C ARG A 123 -1.19 -6.00 -2.08
N ALA A 124 -2.24 -6.45 -1.40
CA ALA A 124 -2.14 -7.56 -0.45
C ALA A 124 -1.72 -8.85 -1.16
N GLU A 125 -2.34 -9.18 -2.31
CA GLU A 125 -1.94 -10.31 -3.17
C GLU A 125 -0.46 -10.24 -3.56
N ARG A 126 0.04 -9.05 -3.92
CA ARG A 126 1.46 -8.85 -4.26
C ARG A 126 2.39 -9.03 -3.07
N TYR A 127 2.01 -8.58 -1.90
CA TYR A 127 2.82 -8.77 -0.68
C TYR A 127 2.79 -10.23 -0.22
N GLU A 128 1.65 -10.92 -0.30
CA GLU A 128 1.57 -12.35 -0.03
C GLU A 128 2.47 -13.13 -0.99
N TYR A 129 2.41 -12.84 -2.29
CA TYR A 129 3.31 -13.45 -3.28
C TYR A 129 4.78 -13.15 -2.96
N ALA A 130 5.13 -11.91 -2.61
CA ALA A 130 6.49 -11.56 -2.22
C ALA A 130 7.00 -12.36 -1.02
N LEU A 131 6.14 -12.68 -0.05
CA LEU A 131 6.48 -13.52 1.10
C LEU A 131 6.82 -14.95 0.66
N THR A 132 6.10 -15.54 -0.31
CA THR A 132 6.40 -16.89 -0.81
C THR A 132 7.76 -16.96 -1.52
N LEU A 133 8.21 -15.86 -2.13
CA LEU A 133 9.51 -15.79 -2.81
C LEU A 133 10.68 -15.83 -1.83
N LEU A 134 10.46 -15.55 -0.55
CA LEU A 134 11.49 -15.54 0.49
C LEU A 134 11.78 -16.94 1.07
N ASP A 135 11.01 -17.95 0.72
CA ASP A 135 11.21 -19.33 1.20
C ASP A 135 12.54 -19.93 0.70
N LYS A 136 13.08 -19.38 -0.39
CA LYS A 136 14.32 -19.84 -1.01
C LYS A 136 15.23 -18.68 -1.37
N GLU A 137 16.53 -18.85 -1.12
CA GLU A 137 17.54 -17.87 -1.50
C GLU A 137 17.58 -17.66 -3.02
N PHE A 138 17.72 -16.40 -3.45
CA PHE A 138 17.85 -16.04 -4.85
C PHE A 138 19.25 -16.35 -5.37
N ASN A 139 19.32 -16.82 -6.63
CA ASN A 139 20.59 -16.86 -7.36
C ASN A 139 20.89 -15.47 -7.92
N PHE A 140 21.95 -14.83 -7.41
CA PHE A 140 22.39 -13.50 -7.82
C PHE A 140 23.41 -13.49 -8.97
N GLU A 141 23.87 -14.67 -9.42
CA GLU A 141 24.86 -14.80 -10.48
C GLU A 141 24.26 -14.76 -11.90
N LEU A 142 22.92 -14.76 -12.00
CA LEU A 142 22.23 -14.71 -13.29
C LEU A 142 22.35 -13.32 -13.90
N ALA A 143 23.22 -13.20 -14.92
CA ALA A 143 23.57 -11.94 -15.57
C ALA A 143 22.44 -11.23 -16.33
N ASN A 144 21.35 -11.94 -16.68
CA ASN A 144 20.26 -11.43 -17.52
C ASN A 144 19.02 -10.98 -16.73
N ASP A 145 19.06 -11.04 -15.41
CA ASP A 145 17.94 -10.66 -14.56
C ASP A 145 18.02 -9.16 -14.28
N LYS A 146 17.07 -8.39 -14.79
CA LYS A 146 17.05 -6.93 -14.71
C LYS A 146 15.83 -6.45 -13.95
N PHE A 147 16.04 -5.54 -13.03
CA PHE A 147 14.95 -4.80 -12.37
C PHE A 147 14.95 -3.35 -12.85
N ILE A 148 13.81 -2.91 -13.40
CA ILE A 148 13.61 -1.51 -13.79
C ILE A 148 12.93 -0.81 -12.62
N TYR A 149 13.67 0.08 -11.96
CA TYR A 149 13.22 0.78 -10.76
C TYR A 149 12.13 1.81 -11.08
N ASP A 150 12.35 2.63 -12.09
CA ASP A 150 11.38 3.64 -12.55
C ASP A 150 10.51 3.04 -13.66
N ARG A 151 9.23 2.87 -13.34
CA ARG A 151 8.22 2.32 -14.22
C ARG A 151 7.03 3.25 -14.44
N GLU A 152 7.17 4.54 -14.09
CA GLU A 152 6.07 5.50 -14.18
C GLU A 152 5.42 5.53 -15.58
N GLU A 153 6.24 5.47 -16.64
CA GLU A 153 5.79 5.49 -18.03
C GLU A 153 5.79 4.10 -18.70
N ALA A 154 6.06 3.02 -17.95
CA ALA A 154 6.03 1.67 -18.51
C ALA A 154 4.60 1.24 -18.85
N ALA A 155 4.43 0.25 -19.75
CA ALA A 155 3.15 -0.39 -19.94
C ALA A 155 2.68 -1.10 -18.67
N TRP A 156 1.38 -1.16 -18.46
CA TRP A 156 0.78 -2.01 -17.44
C TRP A 156 1.04 -3.48 -17.74
N ALA A 157 1.31 -4.27 -16.73
CA ALA A 157 1.46 -5.70 -16.88
C ALA A 157 0.20 -6.32 -17.50
N LYS A 158 0.36 -7.20 -18.48
CA LYS A 158 -0.78 -7.77 -19.21
C LYS A 158 -1.67 -8.62 -18.31
N ASP A 159 -1.04 -9.41 -17.46
CA ASP A 159 -1.69 -10.42 -16.62
C ASP A 159 -0.93 -10.62 -15.29
N SER A 160 -1.44 -11.55 -14.48
CA SER A 160 -0.82 -11.92 -13.21
C SER A 160 0.59 -12.49 -13.35
N ASN A 161 0.88 -13.21 -14.43
CA ASN A 161 2.20 -13.82 -14.64
C ASN A 161 3.26 -12.74 -14.86
N GLU A 162 2.94 -11.72 -15.65
CA GLU A 162 3.85 -10.58 -15.86
C GLU A 162 4.02 -9.77 -14.56
N LEU A 163 2.94 -9.58 -13.77
CA LEU A 163 3.03 -8.99 -12.44
C LEU A 163 3.90 -9.81 -11.50
N ASP A 164 3.76 -11.15 -11.51
CA ASP A 164 4.54 -12.05 -10.69
C ASP A 164 6.04 -11.94 -11.04
N GLU A 165 6.38 -11.87 -12.32
CA GLU A 165 7.76 -11.68 -12.74
C GLU A 165 8.32 -10.31 -12.32
N LEU A 166 7.53 -9.23 -12.45
CA LEU A 166 7.92 -7.90 -11.95
C LEU A 166 8.19 -7.92 -10.44
N TRP A 167 7.33 -8.60 -9.68
CA TRP A 167 7.51 -8.72 -8.23
C TRP A 167 8.66 -9.63 -7.85
N ARG A 168 8.91 -10.72 -8.59
CA ARG A 168 10.08 -11.55 -8.42
C ARG A 168 11.37 -10.73 -8.58
N GLN A 169 11.45 -9.93 -9.64
CA GLN A 169 12.61 -9.05 -9.90
C GLN A 169 12.76 -8.02 -8.77
N ARG A 170 11.66 -7.41 -8.31
CA ARG A 170 11.65 -6.45 -7.22
C ARG A 170 12.15 -7.05 -5.92
N VAL A 171 11.62 -8.21 -5.51
CA VAL A 171 12.03 -8.88 -4.27
C VAL A 171 13.49 -9.30 -4.35
N LYS A 172 13.94 -9.81 -5.51
CA LYS A 172 15.36 -10.14 -5.75
C LYS A 172 16.25 -8.89 -5.64
N TYR A 173 15.82 -7.76 -6.19
CA TYR A 173 16.54 -6.48 -6.06
C TYR A 173 16.62 -6.01 -4.61
N ASP A 174 15.53 -6.08 -3.85
CA ASP A 174 15.51 -5.75 -2.42
C ASP A 174 16.47 -6.66 -1.63
N ALA A 175 16.48 -7.96 -1.95
CA ALA A 175 17.39 -8.94 -1.34
C ALA A 175 18.85 -8.68 -1.70
N LEU A 176 19.14 -8.34 -2.97
CA LEU A 176 20.47 -7.97 -3.43
C LEU A 176 21.03 -6.76 -2.67
N ASN A 177 20.21 -5.73 -2.47
CA ASN A 177 20.63 -4.54 -1.70
C ASN A 177 21.01 -4.89 -0.26
N LEU A 178 20.29 -5.82 0.39
CA LEU A 178 20.63 -6.29 1.72
C LEU A 178 21.91 -7.15 1.73
N LYS A 179 22.10 -7.99 0.71
CA LYS A 179 23.35 -8.76 0.53
C LYS A 179 24.56 -7.83 0.33
N LEU A 180 24.42 -6.77 -0.47
CA LEU A 180 25.47 -5.76 -0.66
C LEU A 180 25.75 -4.94 0.61
N ALA A 181 24.81 -4.92 1.56
CA ALA A 181 24.97 -4.37 2.90
C ALA A 181 25.41 -5.42 3.94
N ASP A 182 26.11 -6.48 3.50
CA ASP A 182 26.68 -7.55 4.31
C ASP A 182 25.66 -8.32 5.18
N LYS A 183 24.42 -8.43 4.70
CA LYS A 183 23.41 -9.29 5.35
C LYS A 183 23.42 -10.68 4.73
N ASP A 184 23.52 -11.71 5.55
CA ASP A 184 23.31 -13.09 5.13
C ASP A 184 21.85 -13.33 4.71
N TRP A 185 21.57 -14.50 4.14
CA TRP A 185 20.22 -14.83 3.69
C TRP A 185 19.21 -14.88 4.83
N ALA A 186 19.55 -15.45 5.98
CA ALA A 186 18.65 -15.56 7.12
C ALA A 186 18.22 -14.16 7.61
N LYS A 187 19.15 -13.22 7.67
CA LYS A 187 18.85 -11.83 8.05
C LYS A 187 18.08 -11.09 6.98
N THR A 188 18.38 -11.34 5.72
CA THR A 188 17.65 -10.79 4.56
C THR A 188 16.20 -11.24 4.58
N GLN A 189 15.96 -12.53 4.74
CA GLN A 189 14.63 -13.13 4.86
C GLN A 189 13.85 -12.51 6.02
N GLU A 190 14.44 -12.43 7.23
CA GLU A 190 13.81 -11.80 8.39
C GLU A 190 13.38 -10.35 8.11
N LEU A 191 14.28 -9.54 7.54
CA LEU A 191 14.02 -8.12 7.28
C LEU A 191 12.93 -7.90 6.22
N LEU A 192 12.96 -8.65 5.12
CA LEU A 192 11.98 -8.55 4.05
C LEU A 192 10.62 -9.08 4.50
N THR A 193 10.57 -10.20 5.24
CA THR A 193 9.33 -10.72 5.84
C THR A 193 8.69 -9.68 6.76
N LYS A 194 9.46 -9.05 7.65
CA LYS A 194 8.96 -7.96 8.49
C LYS A 194 8.46 -6.77 7.67
N ARG A 195 9.14 -6.41 6.58
CA ARG A 195 8.74 -5.31 5.68
C ARG A 195 7.38 -5.58 5.04
N TYR A 196 7.19 -6.75 4.43
CA TYR A 196 5.94 -7.10 3.75
C TYR A 196 4.78 -7.29 4.72
N ASN A 197 4.99 -7.94 5.85
CA ASN A 197 3.95 -8.06 6.90
C ASN A 197 3.53 -6.69 7.45
N ARG A 198 4.45 -5.74 7.63
CA ARG A 198 4.11 -4.36 8.00
C ARG A 198 3.34 -3.64 6.89
N ALA A 199 3.64 -3.93 5.62
CA ALA A 199 2.91 -3.35 4.50
C ALA A 199 1.46 -3.87 4.46
N ILE A 200 1.24 -5.18 4.63
CA ILE A 200 -0.10 -5.78 4.76
C ILE A 200 -0.84 -5.18 5.96
N LYS A 201 -0.20 -5.10 7.13
CA LYS A 201 -0.79 -4.49 8.33
C LYS A 201 -1.24 -3.04 8.09
N ARG A 202 -0.49 -2.24 7.32
CA ARG A 202 -0.91 -0.89 6.96
C ARG A 202 -2.17 -0.89 6.09
N LEU A 203 -2.32 -1.84 5.17
CA LEU A 203 -3.54 -1.96 4.37
C LEU A 203 -4.76 -2.27 5.24
N THR A 204 -4.62 -3.13 6.26
CA THR A 204 -5.74 -3.44 7.17
C THR A 204 -6.13 -2.26 8.08
N GLN A 205 -5.30 -1.25 8.18
CA GLN A 205 -5.53 -0.03 8.98
C GLN A 205 -6.07 1.14 8.17
N THR A 206 -6.26 0.96 6.85
CA THR A 206 -6.81 2.00 5.98
C THR A 206 -8.25 2.32 6.37
N SER A 207 -8.59 3.60 6.37
CA SER A 207 -9.92 4.12 6.69
C SER A 207 -10.63 4.70 5.46
N SER A 208 -11.94 4.90 5.57
CA SER A 208 -12.72 5.60 4.54
C SER A 208 -12.26 7.04 4.32
N GLU A 209 -11.75 7.70 5.36
CA GLU A 209 -11.19 9.05 5.28
C GLU A 209 -9.91 9.09 4.42
N ASP A 210 -9.07 8.04 4.47
CA ASP A 210 -7.86 7.98 3.64
C ASP A 210 -8.20 7.94 2.15
N VAL A 211 -9.25 7.21 1.77
CA VAL A 211 -9.76 7.18 0.40
C VAL A 211 -10.30 8.54 0.00
N PHE A 212 -11.14 9.13 0.85
CA PHE A 212 -11.71 10.45 0.63
C PHE A 212 -10.61 11.50 0.42
N GLN A 213 -9.62 11.53 1.30
CA GLN A 213 -8.47 12.44 1.19
C GLN A 213 -7.72 12.25 -0.12
N MET A 214 -7.53 11.02 -0.58
CA MET A 214 -6.82 10.73 -1.83
C MET A 214 -7.60 11.24 -3.06
N VAL A 215 -8.91 11.02 -3.10
CA VAL A 215 -9.78 11.52 -4.19
C VAL A 215 -9.79 13.04 -4.20
N MET A 216 -10.01 13.67 -3.05
CA MET A 216 -10.07 15.14 -2.95
C MET A 216 -8.72 15.79 -3.25
N ASN A 217 -7.60 15.13 -2.94
CA ASN A 217 -6.27 15.58 -3.36
C ASN A 217 -6.05 15.41 -4.87
N SER A 218 -6.60 14.37 -5.48
CA SER A 218 -6.55 14.20 -6.94
C SER A 218 -7.34 15.31 -7.63
N PHE A 219 -8.50 15.67 -7.10
CA PHE A 219 -9.28 16.82 -7.57
C PHE A 219 -8.53 18.15 -7.37
N ALA A 220 -8.17 18.51 -6.14
CA ALA A 220 -7.56 19.77 -5.81
C ALA A 220 -6.27 20.03 -6.61
N ARG A 221 -5.39 19.03 -6.69
CA ARG A 221 -4.12 19.13 -7.43
C ARG A 221 -4.26 19.07 -8.95
N SER A 222 -5.41 18.69 -9.47
CA SER A 222 -5.70 18.79 -10.91
C SER A 222 -6.10 20.20 -11.31
N ILE A 223 -6.50 21.03 -10.32
CA ILE A 223 -6.82 22.45 -10.50
C ILE A 223 -5.59 23.30 -10.18
N GLU A 224 -4.99 23.10 -9.01
CA GLU A 224 -3.86 23.87 -8.50
C GLU A 224 -2.84 22.94 -7.83
N ALA A 225 -1.62 22.92 -8.35
CA ALA A 225 -0.58 21.97 -7.92
C ALA A 225 -0.20 22.08 -6.44
N HIS A 226 -0.34 23.27 -5.85
CA HIS A 226 0.04 23.56 -4.46
C HIS A 226 -1.12 23.44 -3.47
N THR A 227 -2.33 23.16 -3.96
CA THR A 227 -3.50 22.98 -3.10
C THR A 227 -3.68 21.51 -2.74
N SER A 228 -3.98 21.25 -1.47
CA SER A 228 -4.30 19.90 -1.00
C SER A 228 -5.37 19.92 0.08
N TYR A 229 -6.18 18.87 0.07
CA TYR A 229 -7.10 18.57 1.16
C TYR A 229 -6.34 17.86 2.29
N LEU A 230 -6.58 18.30 3.49
CA LEU A 230 -6.14 17.63 4.72
C LEU A 230 -7.35 17.11 5.46
N SER A 231 -7.33 15.84 5.85
CA SER A 231 -8.34 15.32 6.77
C SER A 231 -8.29 16.10 8.09
N PRO A 232 -9.41 16.21 8.83
CA PRO A 232 -9.45 16.91 10.11
C PRO A 232 -8.31 16.50 11.04
N ARG A 233 -8.09 15.20 11.19
CA ARG A 233 -7.01 14.64 12.01
C ARG A 233 -5.61 15.10 11.56
N ASN A 234 -5.35 15.14 10.26
CA ASN A 234 -4.07 15.58 9.72
C ASN A 234 -3.90 17.09 9.87
N ALA A 235 -4.97 17.87 9.71
CA ALA A 235 -4.95 19.31 9.92
C ALA A 235 -4.63 19.65 11.39
N GLU A 236 -5.28 18.98 12.35
CA GLU A 236 -5.00 19.13 13.78
C GLU A 236 -3.55 18.80 14.12
N ARG A 237 -3.02 17.69 13.56
CA ARG A 237 -1.63 17.29 13.80
C ARG A 237 -0.65 18.36 13.29
N ILE A 238 -0.83 18.87 12.08
CA ILE A 238 0.01 19.92 11.52
C ILE A 238 -0.08 21.20 12.36
N GLN A 239 -1.29 21.55 12.80
CA GLN A 239 -1.48 22.73 13.66
C GLN A 239 -0.77 22.57 15.00
N MET A 240 -0.82 21.38 15.62
CA MET A 240 -0.06 21.12 16.85
C MET A 240 1.45 21.17 16.61
N GLU A 241 1.96 20.58 15.53
CA GLU A 241 3.38 20.64 15.18
C GLU A 241 3.84 22.09 14.95
N MET A 242 3.03 22.92 14.28
CA MET A 242 3.32 24.34 14.07
C MET A 242 3.33 25.12 15.40
N ASN A 243 2.34 24.88 16.27
CA ASN A 243 2.27 25.56 17.57
C ASN A 243 3.48 25.20 18.46
N LEU A 244 3.90 23.93 18.49
CA LEU A 244 5.07 23.49 19.25
C LEU A 244 6.39 24.12 18.75
N SER A 245 6.49 24.43 17.45
CA SER A 245 7.66 25.11 16.90
C SER A 245 7.77 26.59 17.32
N PHE A 246 6.69 27.22 17.76
CA PHE A 246 6.69 28.61 18.27
C PHE A 246 6.99 28.70 19.76
N GLU A 247 6.82 27.63 20.53
CA GLU A 247 7.13 27.61 21.98
C GLU A 247 8.59 27.24 22.29
N GLY A 248 9.41 26.98 21.28
CA GLY A 248 10.80 26.51 21.39
C GLY A 248 11.87 27.55 21.14
N ILE A 249 11.58 28.85 21.28
CA ILE A 249 12.56 29.95 21.19
C ILE A 249 12.80 30.56 22.56
#